data_aacc970ea6100207878e5b51de8448cf
#
_entry.id   aacc970ea6100207878e5b51de8448cf
#
_cell.length_a   1.000
_cell.length_b   1.000
_cell.length_c   1.000
_cell.angle_alpha   90.00
_cell.angle_beta   90.00
_cell.angle_gamma   90.00
#
_symmetry.space_group_name_H-M   'P 1'
#
loop_
_entity.id
_entity.type
_entity.pdbx_description
1 polymer ?
#
loop_
_entity_poly.entity_id
_entity_poly.type
_entity_poly.pdbx_seq_one_letter_code
_entity_poly.pdbx_strand_id
1 'polypeptide(L)'
;MNEDVALYRKYRPQAPDQVIGQEHVVRALVGAVREGRLSHAFLFCGPRGTGKTSTARILAKMVNCERGPTAEPCGVCEQCVAIREGGHLDVVEIDAASHGGVDDARELRERAPTAPAMGREKVYIIDEAQRLSREAFDALLKIFEEPPPGVRFVLATTEPHKMPATILGRCQRFDFRRVATETVADHLEQVAKEEGIVVSREAAEALARQGEGSVRDSLSLLDQSSVLSGGEITLDTVAALIGAPRSDVQFELADSVAVRDAKGVFEVIHRLVQEGHDLRHLSGQVLSHFRDLMLVHAAPDEPAALDVPADRLERLGAQASKFTTAELSRIISLLLAAQTDLRWTTSPRLTLELALIRATVPEADPTPAGLAARIERLERLAGVDGAARGPAAEARGPEAEVTAEPSTVAPSDSPRESVSVAESAPHAPNADALDIQTIRRSWPNLLERLGERRQMILRANLESVTATAYDGATLELAFPPGRKFSVQKVQSKEEDLRKIFADVFGVSPRIVCVARDPLPRDALAEEEETPTSKEDALAALRAELGAEVEEAGEAGEAVT
;
A
#
# COMPACT_ATOMS: atom_id res chain seq x y z
N MET A 1 -23.95 -35.65 -9.52
CA MET A 1 -23.41 -34.76 -8.52
C MET A 1 -22.12 -34.19 -9.12
N ASN A 2 -22.03 -32.86 -9.29
CA ASN A 2 -20.84 -32.28 -9.93
C ASN A 2 -19.66 -32.37 -8.96
N GLU A 3 -18.76 -33.28 -9.18
CA GLU A 3 -17.54 -33.50 -8.38
C GLU A 3 -16.46 -32.43 -8.62
N ASP A 4 -16.66 -31.49 -9.55
CA ASP A 4 -15.66 -30.49 -9.96
C ASP A 4 -15.95 -29.05 -9.52
N VAL A 5 -16.80 -28.81 -8.51
CA VAL A 5 -17.09 -27.45 -8.05
C VAL A 5 -16.20 -27.09 -6.87
N ALA A 6 -15.33 -26.06 -7.04
CA ALA A 6 -14.46 -25.55 -5.98
C ALA A 6 -15.21 -25.28 -4.66
N LEU A 7 -14.61 -25.63 -3.51
CA LEU A 7 -15.23 -25.58 -2.18
C LEU A 7 -15.80 -24.18 -1.87
N TYR A 8 -15.12 -23.09 -2.23
CA TYR A 8 -15.61 -21.74 -1.98
C TYR A 8 -16.91 -21.38 -2.74
N ARG A 9 -17.24 -22.13 -3.83
CA ARG A 9 -18.51 -21.99 -4.56
C ARG A 9 -19.58 -22.89 -3.94
N LYS A 10 -19.24 -24.13 -3.61
CA LYS A 10 -20.13 -25.13 -3.03
C LYS A 10 -20.66 -24.67 -1.67
N TYR A 11 -19.78 -24.14 -0.83
CA TYR A 11 -20.09 -23.64 0.52
C TYR A 11 -20.40 -22.13 0.59
N ARG A 12 -20.77 -21.53 -0.56
CA ARG A 12 -21.24 -20.15 -0.55
C ARG A 12 -22.54 -20.02 0.27
N PRO A 13 -22.62 -19.15 1.29
CA PRO A 13 -23.83 -18.96 2.10
C PRO A 13 -25.07 -18.73 1.26
N GLN A 14 -26.15 -19.43 1.57
CA GLN A 14 -27.44 -19.40 0.87
C GLN A 14 -28.55 -18.82 1.74
N ALA A 15 -28.37 -18.74 3.06
CA ALA A 15 -29.28 -18.21 4.03
C ALA A 15 -28.53 -17.31 5.06
N PRO A 16 -29.24 -16.40 5.75
CA PRO A 16 -28.62 -15.44 6.68
C PRO A 16 -27.79 -16.09 7.79
N ASP A 17 -28.23 -17.20 8.33
CA ASP A 17 -27.58 -17.95 9.41
C ASP A 17 -26.26 -18.62 8.99
N GLN A 18 -26.04 -18.78 7.68
CA GLN A 18 -24.81 -19.35 7.12
C GLN A 18 -23.70 -18.31 6.92
N VAL A 19 -23.98 -17.02 7.14
CA VAL A 19 -22.99 -15.95 7.01
C VAL A 19 -22.20 -15.81 8.30
N ILE A 20 -21.00 -16.36 8.34
CA ILE A 20 -20.15 -16.39 9.54
C ILE A 20 -19.41 -15.07 9.78
N GLY A 21 -19.25 -14.69 11.06
CA GLY A 21 -18.48 -13.52 11.50
C GLY A 21 -19.08 -12.17 11.12
N GLN A 22 -20.34 -12.13 10.62
CA GLN A 22 -21.04 -10.90 10.23
C GLN A 22 -22.40 -10.76 10.91
N GLU A 23 -22.54 -11.23 12.15
CA GLU A 23 -23.81 -11.30 12.88
C GLU A 23 -24.49 -9.93 13.00
N HIS A 24 -23.71 -8.86 13.10
CA HIS A 24 -24.21 -7.48 13.17
C HIS A 24 -24.87 -7.03 11.87
N VAL A 25 -24.31 -7.40 10.70
CA VAL A 25 -24.89 -7.11 9.37
C VAL A 25 -26.15 -7.93 9.17
N VAL A 26 -26.05 -9.25 9.41
CA VAL A 26 -27.16 -10.19 9.25
C VAL A 26 -28.34 -9.79 10.11
N ARG A 27 -28.11 -9.49 11.40
CA ARG A 27 -29.16 -9.06 12.33
C ARG A 27 -29.86 -7.79 11.85
N ALA A 28 -29.11 -6.82 11.37
CA ALA A 28 -29.70 -5.56 10.88
C ALA A 28 -30.52 -5.76 9.60
N LEU A 29 -30.05 -6.58 8.64
CA LEU A 29 -30.79 -6.88 7.42
C LEU A 29 -32.05 -7.70 7.70
N VAL A 30 -31.97 -8.73 8.55
CA VAL A 30 -33.14 -9.54 8.98
C VAL A 30 -34.17 -8.66 9.68
N GLY A 31 -33.73 -7.76 10.57
CA GLY A 31 -34.60 -6.79 11.23
C GLY A 31 -35.33 -5.88 10.22
N ALA A 32 -34.60 -5.31 9.29
CA ALA A 32 -35.15 -4.43 8.27
C ALA A 32 -36.19 -5.13 7.37
N VAL A 33 -35.96 -6.40 7.01
CA VAL A 33 -36.93 -7.21 6.26
C VAL A 33 -38.18 -7.48 7.07
N ARG A 34 -38.05 -7.89 8.35
CA ARG A 34 -39.18 -8.17 9.24
C ARG A 34 -40.07 -6.95 9.48
N GLU A 35 -39.45 -5.77 9.55
CA GLU A 35 -40.15 -4.50 9.77
C GLU A 35 -40.67 -3.85 8.47
N GLY A 36 -40.35 -4.42 7.30
CA GLY A 36 -40.72 -3.85 6.00
C GLY A 36 -40.02 -2.51 5.72
N ARG A 37 -38.89 -2.23 6.35
CA ARG A 37 -38.14 -0.96 6.26
C ARG A 37 -36.81 -1.12 5.50
N LEU A 38 -36.84 -1.80 4.38
CA LEU A 38 -35.67 -1.95 3.54
C LEU A 38 -35.35 -0.67 2.77
N SER A 39 -34.12 -0.20 2.82
CA SER A 39 -33.63 0.89 1.98
C SER A 39 -33.68 0.50 0.49
N HIS A 40 -33.76 1.49 -0.38
CA HIS A 40 -33.65 1.30 -1.81
C HIS A 40 -32.20 1.05 -2.27
N ALA A 41 -31.20 1.49 -1.51
CA ALA A 41 -29.79 1.32 -1.81
C ALA A 41 -28.98 0.93 -0.58
N PHE A 42 -28.14 -0.08 -0.76
CA PHE A 42 -27.23 -0.62 0.25
C PHE A 42 -25.79 -0.49 -0.22
N LEU A 43 -24.89 -0.20 0.70
CA LEU A 43 -23.46 -0.19 0.45
C LEU A 43 -22.77 -1.17 1.40
N PHE A 44 -22.27 -2.28 0.87
CA PHE A 44 -21.55 -3.31 1.58
C PHE A 44 -20.04 -3.05 1.46
N CYS A 45 -19.43 -2.58 2.54
CA CYS A 45 -18.02 -2.23 2.62
C CYS A 45 -17.24 -3.31 3.36
N GLY A 46 -16.01 -3.60 2.94
CA GLY A 46 -15.11 -4.47 3.70
C GLY A 46 -14.16 -5.29 2.85
N PRO A 47 -13.24 -6.03 3.46
CA PRO A 47 -12.23 -6.83 2.77
C PRO A 47 -12.85 -7.86 1.81
N ARG A 48 -12.04 -8.31 0.84
CA ARG A 48 -12.43 -9.37 -0.08
C ARG A 48 -12.72 -10.67 0.69
N GLY A 49 -13.66 -11.48 0.18
CA GLY A 49 -13.94 -12.82 0.73
C GLY A 49 -14.69 -12.86 2.07
N THR A 50 -15.18 -11.71 2.57
CA THR A 50 -15.95 -11.60 3.84
C THR A 50 -17.46 -11.78 3.70
N GLY A 51 -17.96 -12.15 2.51
CA GLY A 51 -19.36 -12.49 2.28
C GLY A 51 -20.25 -11.39 1.70
N LYS A 52 -19.72 -10.23 1.27
CA LYS A 52 -20.51 -9.11 0.72
C LYS A 52 -21.46 -9.52 -0.39
N THR A 53 -20.94 -10.09 -1.48
CA THR A 53 -21.75 -10.52 -2.63
C THR A 53 -22.69 -11.68 -2.28
N SER A 54 -22.29 -12.58 -1.38
CA SER A 54 -23.17 -13.65 -0.89
C SER A 54 -24.33 -13.08 -0.11
N THR A 55 -24.11 -12.12 0.78
CA THR A 55 -25.16 -11.43 1.56
C THR A 55 -26.09 -10.62 0.64
N ALA A 56 -25.54 -10.01 -0.43
CA ALA A 56 -26.38 -9.33 -1.44
C ALA A 56 -27.34 -10.30 -2.12
N ARG A 57 -26.89 -11.50 -2.50
CA ARG A 57 -27.76 -12.55 -3.06
C ARG A 57 -28.77 -13.08 -2.03
N ILE A 58 -28.38 -13.20 -0.75
CA ILE A 58 -29.30 -13.57 0.32
C ILE A 58 -30.38 -12.52 0.47
N LEU A 59 -30.03 -11.22 0.46
CA LEU A 59 -31.01 -10.14 0.49
C LEU A 59 -31.96 -10.21 -0.71
N ALA A 60 -31.45 -10.47 -1.93
CA ALA A 60 -32.29 -10.67 -3.11
C ALA A 60 -33.26 -11.84 -2.95
N LYS A 61 -32.85 -12.96 -2.30
CA LYS A 61 -33.74 -14.08 -1.94
C LYS A 61 -34.78 -13.69 -0.90
N MET A 62 -34.37 -12.90 0.13
CA MET A 62 -35.30 -12.46 1.19
C MET A 62 -36.47 -11.64 0.62
N VAL A 63 -36.23 -10.81 -0.39
CA VAL A 63 -37.28 -9.97 -1.01
C VAL A 63 -38.08 -10.73 -2.07
N ASN A 64 -37.47 -11.64 -2.82
CA ASN A 64 -38.09 -12.32 -3.96
C ASN A 64 -38.59 -13.73 -3.69
N CYS A 65 -38.27 -14.34 -2.54
CA CYS A 65 -38.76 -15.69 -2.18
C CYS A 65 -40.30 -15.74 -2.28
N GLU A 66 -40.87 -16.81 -2.84
CA GLU A 66 -42.33 -17.00 -2.95
C GLU A 66 -43.05 -16.85 -1.61
N ARG A 67 -42.39 -17.22 -0.49
CA ARG A 67 -42.91 -17.06 0.88
C ARG A 67 -42.73 -15.65 1.44
N GLY A 68 -42.09 -14.73 0.69
CA GLY A 68 -41.62 -13.47 1.23
C GLY A 68 -42.43 -12.24 0.83
N PRO A 69 -41.96 -11.05 1.20
CA PRO A 69 -40.65 -10.80 1.82
C PRO A 69 -40.46 -11.51 3.14
N THR A 70 -39.34 -12.19 3.33
CA THR A 70 -39.08 -13.02 4.51
C THR A 70 -37.63 -12.95 4.96
N ALA A 71 -37.40 -12.99 6.27
CA ALA A 71 -36.07 -13.10 6.85
C ALA A 71 -35.42 -14.48 6.60
N GLU A 72 -36.23 -15.50 6.29
CA GLU A 72 -35.81 -16.88 6.12
C GLU A 72 -36.24 -17.37 4.73
N PRO A 73 -35.45 -17.09 3.68
CA PRO A 73 -35.76 -17.55 2.32
C PRO A 73 -35.72 -19.07 2.25
N CYS A 74 -36.71 -19.67 1.59
CA CYS A 74 -36.90 -21.13 1.61
C CYS A 74 -35.78 -21.93 0.90
N GLY A 75 -35.00 -21.31 0.03
CA GLY A 75 -33.89 -21.95 -0.71
C GLY A 75 -34.29 -22.91 -1.81
N VAL A 76 -35.58 -23.31 -1.92
CA VAL A 76 -36.06 -24.38 -2.81
C VAL A 76 -37.08 -23.90 -3.86
N CYS A 77 -37.71 -22.73 -3.71
CA CYS A 77 -38.62 -22.21 -4.73
C CYS A 77 -37.85 -21.74 -5.96
N GLU A 78 -38.58 -21.58 -7.07
CA GLU A 78 -37.98 -21.19 -8.35
C GLU A 78 -37.13 -19.92 -8.25
N GLN A 79 -37.63 -18.89 -7.53
CA GLN A 79 -36.92 -17.65 -7.31
C GLN A 79 -35.60 -17.85 -6.55
N CYS A 80 -35.63 -18.63 -5.44
CA CYS A 80 -34.44 -18.89 -4.65
C CYS A 80 -33.40 -19.70 -5.40
N VAL A 81 -33.82 -20.67 -6.22
CA VAL A 81 -32.94 -21.50 -7.05
C VAL A 81 -32.32 -20.66 -8.16
N ALA A 82 -33.12 -19.89 -8.90
CA ALA A 82 -32.65 -19.02 -9.98
C ALA A 82 -31.61 -18.00 -9.47
N ILE A 83 -31.84 -17.39 -8.28
CA ILE A 83 -30.87 -16.46 -7.66
C ILE A 83 -29.58 -17.18 -7.27
N ARG A 84 -29.66 -18.41 -6.72
CA ARG A 84 -28.49 -19.21 -6.37
C ARG A 84 -27.62 -19.50 -7.60
N GLU A 85 -28.26 -19.85 -8.72
CA GLU A 85 -27.61 -20.21 -9.98
C GLU A 85 -27.19 -19.00 -10.81
N GLY A 86 -27.63 -17.79 -10.43
CA GLY A 86 -27.30 -16.54 -11.15
C GLY A 86 -28.11 -16.33 -12.44
N GLY A 87 -29.23 -17.08 -12.62
CA GLY A 87 -30.09 -17.02 -13.79
C GLY A 87 -31.41 -16.22 -13.60
N HIS A 88 -31.58 -15.51 -12.48
CA HIS A 88 -32.79 -14.80 -12.18
C HIS A 88 -32.91 -13.49 -12.98
N LEU A 89 -33.98 -13.28 -13.74
CA LEU A 89 -34.15 -12.15 -14.63
C LEU A 89 -34.20 -10.79 -13.92
N ASP A 90 -34.72 -10.74 -12.71
CA ASP A 90 -34.85 -9.52 -11.91
C ASP A 90 -33.73 -9.35 -10.86
N VAL A 91 -32.74 -10.25 -10.80
CA VAL A 91 -31.56 -10.10 -9.96
C VAL A 91 -30.32 -10.06 -10.84
N VAL A 92 -29.87 -8.85 -11.14
CA VAL A 92 -28.78 -8.59 -12.08
C VAL A 92 -27.50 -8.34 -11.28
N GLU A 93 -26.51 -9.19 -11.47
CA GLU A 93 -25.19 -9.04 -10.86
C GLU A 93 -24.22 -8.48 -11.91
N ILE A 94 -23.62 -7.34 -11.61
CA ILE A 94 -22.70 -6.61 -12.48
C ILE A 94 -21.35 -6.54 -11.77
N ASP A 95 -20.31 -7.08 -12.40
CA ASP A 95 -18.94 -6.85 -11.97
C ASP A 95 -18.43 -5.56 -12.60
N ALA A 96 -18.25 -4.52 -11.78
CA ALA A 96 -17.76 -3.22 -12.24
C ALA A 96 -16.30 -3.27 -12.73
N ALA A 97 -15.57 -4.37 -12.55
CA ALA A 97 -14.25 -4.54 -13.14
C ALA A 97 -14.32 -4.79 -14.65
N SER A 98 -15.37 -5.46 -15.12
CA SER A 98 -15.61 -5.76 -16.54
C SER A 98 -16.66 -4.86 -17.18
N HIS A 99 -17.63 -4.35 -16.40
CA HIS A 99 -18.77 -3.54 -16.81
C HIS A 99 -18.88 -2.23 -16.00
N GLY A 100 -17.79 -1.47 -15.93
CA GLY A 100 -17.71 -0.22 -15.15
C GLY A 100 -17.85 1.04 -15.97
N GLY A 101 -18.21 0.92 -17.26
CA GLY A 101 -18.31 2.03 -18.19
C GLY A 101 -19.57 2.88 -18.04
N VAL A 102 -19.55 4.07 -18.62
CA VAL A 102 -20.72 4.97 -18.64
C VAL A 102 -21.89 4.39 -19.42
N ASP A 103 -21.61 3.59 -20.44
CA ASP A 103 -22.66 3.01 -21.28
C ASP A 103 -23.38 1.88 -20.55
N ASP A 104 -22.68 1.03 -19.79
CA ASP A 104 -23.26 0.03 -18.90
C ASP A 104 -24.17 0.68 -17.85
N ALA A 105 -23.72 1.80 -17.27
CA ALA A 105 -24.51 2.57 -16.30
C ALA A 105 -25.76 3.20 -16.90
N ARG A 106 -25.70 3.68 -18.15
CA ARG A 106 -26.85 4.20 -18.88
C ARG A 106 -27.86 3.10 -19.19
N GLU A 107 -27.40 1.94 -19.67
CA GLU A 107 -28.25 0.78 -19.91
C GLU A 107 -28.98 0.34 -18.64
N LEU A 108 -28.25 0.26 -17.49
CA LEU A 108 -28.84 -0.05 -16.20
C LEU A 108 -29.92 0.97 -15.82
N ARG A 109 -29.65 2.27 -15.99
CA ARG A 109 -30.59 3.34 -15.68
C ARG A 109 -31.88 3.26 -16.55
N GLU A 110 -31.75 2.86 -17.80
CA GLU A 110 -32.91 2.72 -18.72
C GLU A 110 -33.76 1.47 -18.40
N ARG A 111 -33.09 0.38 -17.97
CA ARG A 111 -33.76 -0.88 -17.63
C ARG A 111 -34.40 -0.90 -16.24
N ALA A 112 -33.82 -0.14 -15.28
CA ALA A 112 -34.29 -0.18 -13.90
C ALA A 112 -35.79 0.19 -13.72
N PRO A 113 -36.37 1.21 -14.43
CA PRO A 113 -37.76 1.57 -14.24
C PRO A 113 -38.77 0.55 -14.78
N THR A 114 -38.35 -0.46 -15.55
CA THR A 114 -39.28 -1.47 -16.08
C THR A 114 -39.76 -2.40 -14.95
N ALA A 115 -41.00 -2.87 -15.03
CA ALA A 115 -41.56 -3.78 -14.03
C ALA A 115 -40.75 -5.10 -13.91
N PRO A 116 -40.68 -5.71 -12.72
CA PRO A 116 -40.12 -7.05 -12.58
C PRO A 116 -40.79 -8.08 -13.47
N ALA A 117 -40.03 -9.01 -14.03
CA ALA A 117 -40.52 -10.07 -14.92
C ALA A 117 -40.96 -11.33 -14.16
N MET A 118 -40.29 -11.71 -13.13
CA MET A 118 -40.51 -12.95 -12.37
C MET A 118 -40.64 -12.68 -10.85
N GLY A 119 -39.84 -11.78 -10.33
CA GLY A 119 -39.75 -11.47 -8.91
C GLY A 119 -40.77 -10.43 -8.44
N ARG A 120 -40.72 -10.11 -7.15
CA ARG A 120 -41.45 -8.96 -6.56
C ARG A 120 -40.72 -7.66 -6.78
N GLU A 121 -39.40 -7.70 -6.74
CA GLU A 121 -38.52 -6.55 -6.84
C GLU A 121 -37.34 -6.85 -7.75
N LYS A 122 -36.84 -5.83 -8.43
CA LYS A 122 -35.57 -5.89 -9.14
C LYS A 122 -34.44 -5.56 -8.18
N VAL A 123 -33.42 -6.39 -8.18
CA VAL A 123 -32.23 -6.19 -7.36
C VAL A 123 -30.98 -6.12 -8.26
N TYR A 124 -30.33 -4.99 -8.25
CA TYR A 124 -29.05 -4.78 -8.93
C TYR A 124 -27.91 -4.92 -7.93
N ILE A 125 -27.06 -5.92 -8.11
CA ILE A 125 -25.87 -6.14 -7.30
C ILE A 125 -24.67 -5.69 -8.12
N ILE A 126 -24.01 -4.62 -7.69
CA ILE A 126 -22.82 -4.08 -8.35
C ILE A 126 -21.62 -4.44 -7.48
N ASP A 127 -20.85 -5.44 -7.91
CA ASP A 127 -19.64 -5.88 -7.23
C ASP A 127 -18.44 -5.05 -7.64
N GLU A 128 -17.46 -4.90 -6.74
CA GLU A 128 -16.29 -4.02 -6.90
C GLU A 128 -16.66 -2.60 -7.37
N ALA A 129 -17.72 -2.04 -6.79
CA ALA A 129 -18.35 -0.77 -7.21
C ALA A 129 -17.36 0.40 -7.31
N GLN A 130 -16.22 0.39 -6.56
CA GLN A 130 -15.16 1.39 -6.69
C GLN A 130 -14.47 1.41 -8.06
N ARG A 131 -14.74 0.43 -8.92
CA ARG A 131 -14.20 0.36 -10.28
C ARG A 131 -15.09 1.01 -11.32
N LEU A 132 -16.30 1.42 -10.95
CA LEU A 132 -17.15 2.24 -11.81
C LEU A 132 -16.42 3.55 -12.15
N SER A 133 -16.52 3.99 -13.41
CA SER A 133 -16.00 5.27 -13.82
C SER A 133 -16.77 6.41 -13.13
N ARG A 134 -16.18 7.59 -13.07
CA ARG A 134 -16.83 8.77 -12.47
C ARG A 134 -18.10 9.13 -13.25
N GLU A 135 -18.02 9.04 -14.57
CA GLU A 135 -19.13 9.28 -15.48
C GLU A 135 -20.26 8.24 -15.32
N ALA A 136 -19.90 6.98 -14.97
CA ALA A 136 -20.88 5.95 -14.65
C ALA A 136 -21.63 6.26 -13.34
N PHE A 137 -20.89 6.69 -12.29
CA PHE A 137 -21.54 7.15 -11.06
C PHE A 137 -22.47 8.33 -11.31
N ASP A 138 -22.05 9.33 -12.08
CA ASP A 138 -22.88 10.50 -12.42
C ASP A 138 -24.14 10.10 -13.19
N ALA A 139 -24.05 9.11 -14.08
CA ALA A 139 -25.21 8.57 -14.80
C ALA A 139 -26.23 7.87 -13.88
N LEU A 140 -25.74 7.26 -12.79
CA LEU A 140 -26.57 6.55 -11.80
C LEU A 140 -27.12 7.45 -10.69
N LEU A 141 -26.57 8.67 -10.48
CA LEU A 141 -26.99 9.56 -9.38
C LEU A 141 -28.50 9.76 -9.35
N LYS A 142 -29.14 10.03 -10.51
CA LYS A 142 -30.58 10.29 -10.58
C LYS A 142 -31.42 9.13 -10.07
N ILE A 143 -30.99 7.88 -10.34
CA ILE A 143 -31.77 6.70 -9.93
C ILE A 143 -31.55 6.37 -8.43
N PHE A 144 -30.44 6.82 -7.84
CA PHE A 144 -30.21 6.74 -6.39
C PHE A 144 -30.95 7.85 -5.63
N GLU A 145 -31.21 9.00 -6.26
CA GLU A 145 -31.98 10.11 -5.68
C GLU A 145 -33.47 9.86 -5.75
N GLU A 146 -33.96 9.39 -6.91
CA GLU A 146 -35.36 9.09 -7.19
C GLU A 146 -35.52 7.64 -7.63
N PRO A 147 -35.41 6.67 -6.70
CA PRO A 147 -35.44 5.25 -7.03
C PRO A 147 -36.82 4.84 -7.56
N PRO A 148 -36.89 4.09 -8.65
CA PRO A 148 -38.14 3.51 -9.12
C PRO A 148 -38.74 2.56 -8.06
N PRO A 149 -40.08 2.49 -7.95
CA PRO A 149 -40.70 1.57 -7.01
C PRO A 149 -40.36 0.11 -7.35
N GLY A 150 -40.07 -0.71 -6.34
CA GLY A 150 -39.73 -2.13 -6.54
C GLY A 150 -38.32 -2.37 -7.07
N VAL A 151 -37.44 -1.39 -7.01
CA VAL A 151 -36.01 -1.53 -7.40
C VAL A 151 -35.09 -1.33 -6.20
N ARG A 152 -34.11 -2.21 -6.05
CA ARG A 152 -33.08 -2.10 -5.03
C ARG A 152 -31.68 -2.21 -5.62
N PHE A 153 -30.76 -1.48 -5.02
CA PHE A 153 -29.36 -1.49 -5.37
C PHE A 153 -28.52 -2.00 -4.20
N VAL A 154 -27.58 -2.89 -4.49
CA VAL A 154 -26.57 -3.35 -3.52
C VAL A 154 -25.19 -3.12 -4.14
N LEU A 155 -24.49 -2.12 -3.63
CA LEU A 155 -23.12 -1.81 -4.03
C LEU A 155 -22.18 -2.56 -3.09
N ALA A 156 -21.30 -3.39 -3.60
CA ALA A 156 -20.25 -4.05 -2.82
C ALA A 156 -18.88 -3.43 -3.16
N THR A 157 -18.11 -3.07 -2.14
CA THR A 157 -16.79 -2.43 -2.34
C THR A 157 -15.77 -2.89 -1.31
N THR A 158 -14.53 -3.02 -1.75
CA THR A 158 -13.37 -3.19 -0.87
C THR A 158 -12.73 -1.85 -0.48
N GLU A 159 -13.02 -0.77 -1.24
CA GLU A 159 -12.39 0.53 -1.10
C GLU A 159 -13.42 1.66 -0.99
N PRO A 160 -14.11 1.78 0.16
CA PRO A 160 -15.17 2.78 0.34
C PRO A 160 -14.66 4.22 0.18
N HIS A 161 -13.38 4.48 0.40
CA HIS A 161 -12.79 5.80 0.23
C HIS A 161 -12.69 6.25 -1.24
N LYS A 162 -12.78 5.33 -2.20
CA LYS A 162 -12.84 5.63 -3.64
C LYS A 162 -14.27 5.93 -4.13
N MET A 163 -15.29 5.68 -3.31
CA MET A 163 -16.68 5.94 -3.66
C MET A 163 -16.99 7.44 -3.56
N PRO A 164 -17.74 8.01 -4.51
CA PRO A 164 -18.18 9.41 -4.43
C PRO A 164 -19.04 9.67 -3.18
N ALA A 165 -18.80 10.79 -2.51
CA ALA A 165 -19.55 11.19 -1.32
C ALA A 165 -21.08 11.33 -1.60
N THR A 166 -21.43 11.69 -2.83
CA THR A 166 -22.82 11.78 -3.30
C THR A 166 -23.55 10.44 -3.26
N ILE A 167 -22.86 9.33 -3.55
CA ILE A 167 -23.40 7.96 -3.46
C ILE A 167 -23.43 7.49 -2.00
N LEU A 168 -22.34 7.74 -1.24
CA LEU A 168 -22.25 7.33 0.17
C LEU A 168 -23.41 7.88 1.01
N GLY A 169 -23.83 9.13 0.78
CA GLY A 169 -24.92 9.78 1.52
C GLY A 169 -26.32 9.24 1.19
N ARG A 170 -26.47 8.42 0.14
CA ARG A 170 -27.76 7.88 -0.34
C ARG A 170 -27.92 6.39 -0.10
N CYS A 171 -26.84 5.71 0.32
CA CYS A 171 -26.83 4.28 0.58
C CYS A 171 -26.83 3.99 2.07
N GLN A 172 -27.58 2.99 2.49
CA GLN A 172 -27.43 2.42 3.83
C GLN A 172 -26.16 1.58 3.88
N ARG A 173 -25.18 2.02 4.68
CA ARG A 173 -23.87 1.40 4.78
C ARG A 173 -23.85 0.26 5.76
N PHE A 174 -23.19 -0.85 5.40
CA PHE A 174 -22.89 -2.01 6.20
C PHE A 174 -21.41 -2.37 6.10
N ASP A 175 -20.72 -2.41 7.22
CA ASP A 175 -19.30 -2.67 7.28
C ASP A 175 -19.04 -4.15 7.63
N PHE A 176 -18.54 -4.91 6.66
CA PHE A 176 -18.10 -6.28 6.82
C PHE A 176 -16.69 -6.31 7.39
N ARG A 177 -16.48 -7.11 8.43
CA ARG A 177 -15.21 -7.23 9.12
C ARG A 177 -14.45 -8.48 8.65
N ARG A 178 -13.13 -8.50 8.87
CA ARG A 178 -12.37 -9.74 8.80
C ARG A 178 -12.95 -10.73 9.81
N VAL A 179 -13.08 -11.99 9.42
CA VAL A 179 -13.55 -13.05 10.31
C VAL A 179 -12.40 -13.49 11.21
N ALA A 180 -12.65 -13.73 12.48
CA ALA A 180 -11.62 -14.20 13.41
C ALA A 180 -11.04 -15.54 12.96
N THR A 181 -9.74 -15.72 13.13
CA THR A 181 -9.01 -16.92 12.70
C THR A 181 -9.63 -18.20 13.27
N GLU A 182 -10.01 -18.20 14.54
CA GLU A 182 -10.65 -19.33 15.20
C GLU A 182 -11.99 -19.69 14.52
N THR A 183 -12.86 -18.70 14.28
CA THR A 183 -14.15 -18.90 13.59
C THR A 183 -13.96 -19.44 12.17
N VAL A 184 -12.93 -18.98 11.44
CA VAL A 184 -12.61 -19.50 10.12
C VAL A 184 -12.11 -20.95 10.21
N ALA A 185 -11.23 -21.25 11.18
CA ALA A 185 -10.70 -22.60 11.38
C ALA A 185 -11.81 -23.60 11.71
N ASP A 186 -12.75 -23.25 12.60
CA ASP A 186 -13.93 -24.07 12.93
C ASP A 186 -14.78 -24.34 11.68
N HIS A 187 -14.96 -23.35 10.84
CA HIS A 187 -15.70 -23.51 9.58
C HIS A 187 -14.95 -24.41 8.58
N LEU A 188 -13.62 -24.29 8.48
CA LEU A 188 -12.81 -25.15 7.63
C LEU A 188 -12.89 -26.63 8.08
N GLU A 189 -12.83 -26.89 9.39
CA GLU A 189 -13.00 -28.26 9.94
C GLU A 189 -14.39 -28.82 9.64
N GLN A 190 -15.44 -27.99 9.78
CA GLN A 190 -16.80 -28.42 9.44
C GLN A 190 -16.90 -28.78 7.96
N VAL A 191 -16.42 -27.93 7.06
CA VAL A 191 -16.43 -28.18 5.60
C VAL A 191 -15.61 -29.41 5.25
N ALA A 192 -14.41 -29.55 5.82
CA ALA A 192 -13.55 -30.72 5.59
C ALA A 192 -14.26 -32.01 6.01
N LYS A 193 -14.93 -32.02 7.16
CA LYS A 193 -15.71 -33.17 7.64
C LYS A 193 -16.85 -33.53 6.69
N GLU A 194 -17.55 -32.54 6.14
CA GLU A 194 -18.65 -32.77 5.18
C GLU A 194 -18.14 -33.30 3.85
N GLU A 195 -16.93 -32.94 3.44
CA GLU A 195 -16.27 -33.42 2.23
C GLU A 195 -15.47 -34.74 2.42
N GLY A 196 -15.39 -35.23 3.66
CA GLY A 196 -14.58 -36.42 3.97
C GLY A 196 -13.07 -36.17 3.93
N ILE A 197 -12.65 -34.91 4.06
CA ILE A 197 -11.24 -34.53 4.12
C ILE A 197 -10.79 -34.56 5.57
N VAL A 198 -9.65 -35.18 5.86
CA VAL A 198 -9.05 -35.16 7.19
C VAL A 198 -8.12 -33.96 7.28
N VAL A 199 -8.41 -33.04 8.22
CA VAL A 199 -7.57 -31.87 8.47
C VAL A 199 -7.24 -31.78 9.96
N SER A 200 -5.97 -31.54 10.32
CA SER A 200 -5.61 -31.30 11.71
C SER A 200 -6.00 -29.90 12.13
N ARG A 201 -6.24 -29.68 13.45
CA ARG A 201 -6.61 -28.36 13.99
C ARG A 201 -5.55 -27.32 13.66
N GLU A 202 -4.27 -27.66 13.82
CA GLU A 202 -3.14 -26.77 13.53
C GLU A 202 -3.08 -26.39 12.05
N ALA A 203 -3.42 -27.34 11.15
CA ALA A 203 -3.51 -27.07 9.72
C ALA A 203 -4.69 -26.14 9.39
N ALA A 204 -5.86 -26.38 9.97
CA ALA A 204 -7.02 -25.50 9.79
C ALA A 204 -6.75 -24.06 10.26
N GLU A 205 -6.11 -23.90 11.41
CA GLU A 205 -5.68 -22.59 11.90
C GLU A 205 -4.62 -21.93 11.01
N ALA A 206 -3.67 -22.70 10.46
CA ALA A 206 -2.68 -22.19 9.54
C ALA A 206 -3.31 -21.70 8.23
N LEU A 207 -4.28 -22.47 7.68
CA LEU A 207 -5.07 -22.06 6.51
C LEU A 207 -5.91 -20.80 6.80
N ALA A 208 -6.53 -20.73 7.97
CA ALA A 208 -7.32 -19.58 8.40
C ALA A 208 -6.47 -18.31 8.56
N ARG A 209 -5.27 -18.42 9.18
CA ARG A 209 -4.30 -17.32 9.27
C ARG A 209 -3.86 -16.82 7.90
N GLN A 210 -3.55 -17.76 6.98
CA GLN A 210 -3.15 -17.43 5.62
C GLN A 210 -4.27 -16.75 4.82
N GLY A 211 -5.53 -17.10 5.07
CA GLY A 211 -6.69 -16.45 4.46
C GLY A 211 -6.97 -15.04 4.99
N GLU A 212 -6.23 -14.58 6.01
CA GLU A 212 -6.32 -13.22 6.58
C GLU A 212 -7.75 -12.74 6.89
N GLY A 213 -8.60 -13.65 7.37
CA GLY A 213 -10.01 -13.37 7.68
C GLY A 213 -10.93 -13.35 6.45
N SER A 214 -10.46 -13.82 5.31
CA SER A 214 -11.25 -14.11 4.11
C SER A 214 -11.67 -15.58 4.08
N VAL A 215 -12.94 -15.85 4.34
CA VAL A 215 -13.48 -17.23 4.29
C VAL A 215 -13.33 -17.86 2.92
N ARG A 216 -13.50 -17.07 1.85
CA ARG A 216 -13.35 -17.53 0.47
C ARG A 216 -11.93 -18.01 0.17
N ASP A 217 -10.93 -17.22 0.58
CA ASP A 217 -9.55 -17.54 0.28
C ASP A 217 -9.07 -18.71 1.15
N SER A 218 -9.52 -18.81 2.40
CA SER A 218 -9.28 -19.96 3.28
C SER A 218 -9.87 -21.26 2.73
N LEU A 219 -11.10 -21.23 2.21
CA LEU A 219 -11.70 -22.40 1.53
C LEU A 219 -10.97 -22.77 0.25
N SER A 220 -10.45 -21.79 -0.50
CA SER A 220 -9.64 -22.07 -1.68
C SER A 220 -8.31 -22.73 -1.33
N LEU A 221 -7.69 -22.32 -0.21
CA LEU A 221 -6.48 -22.96 0.31
C LEU A 221 -6.76 -24.39 0.82
N LEU A 222 -7.89 -24.62 1.49
CA LEU A 222 -8.31 -25.96 1.90
C LEU A 222 -8.48 -26.89 0.69
N ASP A 223 -9.15 -26.41 -0.36
CA ASP A 223 -9.35 -27.14 -1.62
C ASP A 223 -8.01 -27.51 -2.27
N GLN A 224 -7.09 -26.57 -2.39
CA GLN A 224 -5.74 -26.81 -2.92
C GLN A 224 -4.94 -27.80 -2.05
N SER A 225 -5.04 -27.67 -0.71
CA SER A 225 -4.36 -28.56 0.22
C SER A 225 -4.88 -30.00 0.10
N SER A 226 -6.18 -30.18 -0.13
CA SER A 226 -6.78 -31.51 -0.27
C SER A 226 -6.25 -32.27 -1.50
N VAL A 227 -6.03 -31.53 -2.60
CA VAL A 227 -5.45 -32.10 -3.83
C VAL A 227 -3.99 -32.54 -3.62
N LEU A 228 -3.22 -31.74 -2.86
CA LEU A 228 -1.79 -32.01 -2.62
C LEU A 228 -1.55 -33.10 -1.59
N SER A 229 -2.40 -33.22 -0.56
CA SER A 229 -2.17 -34.13 0.57
C SER A 229 -2.45 -35.58 0.25
N GLY A 230 -3.32 -35.88 -0.72
CA GLY A 230 -3.73 -37.24 -1.04
C GLY A 230 -4.48 -37.96 0.09
N GLY A 231 -4.89 -37.27 1.15
CA GLY A 231 -5.65 -37.88 2.25
C GLY A 231 -5.78 -37.03 3.51
N GLU A 232 -4.68 -36.75 4.19
CA GLU A 232 -4.68 -35.97 5.43
C GLU A 232 -3.94 -34.62 5.25
N ILE A 233 -4.59 -33.53 5.59
CA ILE A 233 -4.00 -32.19 5.56
C ILE A 233 -3.35 -31.90 6.92
N THR A 234 -2.02 -31.94 6.92
CA THR A 234 -1.18 -31.62 8.08
C THR A 234 -0.59 -30.23 7.96
N LEU A 235 0.01 -29.72 9.04
CA LEU A 235 0.72 -28.45 9.03
C LEU A 235 1.85 -28.44 7.98
N ASP A 236 2.55 -29.55 7.77
CA ASP A 236 3.61 -29.67 6.77
C ASP A 236 3.06 -29.55 5.34
N THR A 237 1.88 -30.14 5.06
CA THR A 237 1.19 -29.98 3.77
C THR A 237 0.83 -28.54 3.50
N VAL A 238 0.30 -27.85 4.50
CA VAL A 238 -0.06 -26.41 4.40
C VAL A 238 1.19 -25.56 4.20
N ALA A 239 2.26 -25.82 4.94
CA ALA A 239 3.54 -25.11 4.79
C ALA A 239 4.13 -25.28 3.37
N ALA A 240 4.06 -26.49 2.83
CA ALA A 240 4.51 -26.77 1.45
C ALA A 240 3.66 -26.04 0.39
N LEU A 241 2.32 -25.97 0.56
CA LEU A 241 1.42 -25.26 -0.33
C LEU A 241 1.69 -23.75 -0.36
N ILE A 242 1.87 -23.16 0.83
CA ILE A 242 2.04 -21.72 0.99
C ILE A 242 3.46 -21.28 0.60
N GLY A 243 4.38 -22.25 0.41
CA GLY A 243 5.80 -21.95 0.25
C GLY A 243 6.38 -21.29 1.49
N ALA A 244 5.72 -21.47 2.65
CA ALA A 244 6.17 -20.89 3.89
C ALA A 244 7.36 -21.69 4.41
N PRO A 245 8.50 -21.06 4.69
CA PRO A 245 9.57 -21.72 5.42
C PRO A 245 9.04 -22.16 6.78
N ARG A 246 9.58 -23.27 7.32
CA ARG A 246 9.23 -23.74 8.66
C ARG A 246 9.35 -22.57 9.65
N SER A 247 8.48 -22.54 10.67
CA SER A 247 8.47 -21.46 11.68
C SER A 247 9.84 -21.15 12.32
N ASP A 248 10.76 -22.09 12.24
CA ASP A 248 12.11 -21.94 12.76
C ASP A 248 13.00 -20.99 11.95
N VAL A 249 12.72 -20.78 10.66
CA VAL A 249 13.51 -19.86 9.81
C VAL A 249 13.42 -18.41 10.28
N GLN A 250 12.25 -17.99 10.77
CA GLN A 250 12.06 -16.64 11.31
C GLN A 250 12.93 -16.44 12.56
N PHE A 251 12.95 -17.44 13.43
CA PHE A 251 13.83 -17.44 14.61
C PHE A 251 15.30 -17.47 14.22
N GLU A 252 15.68 -18.29 13.24
CA GLU A 252 17.06 -18.40 12.75
C GLU A 252 17.56 -17.07 12.16
N LEU A 253 16.74 -16.40 11.34
CA LEU A 253 17.06 -15.07 10.82
C LEU A 253 17.17 -14.03 11.92
N ALA A 254 16.22 -14.01 12.87
CA ALA A 254 16.25 -13.06 13.96
C ALA A 254 17.44 -13.31 14.91
N ASP A 255 17.83 -14.57 15.15
CA ASP A 255 19.04 -14.91 15.92
C ASP A 255 20.30 -14.45 15.19
N SER A 256 20.41 -14.66 13.87
CA SER A 256 21.53 -14.16 13.07
C SER A 256 21.63 -12.62 13.13
N VAL A 257 20.50 -11.92 13.10
CA VAL A 257 20.45 -10.46 13.28
C VAL A 257 20.90 -10.07 14.69
N ALA A 258 20.44 -10.77 15.74
CA ALA A 258 20.79 -10.49 17.13
C ALA A 258 22.29 -10.61 17.39
N VAL A 259 22.94 -11.66 16.84
CA VAL A 259 24.38 -11.89 16.99
C VAL A 259 25.21 -11.16 15.92
N ARG A 260 24.56 -10.40 15.03
CA ARG A 260 25.18 -9.64 13.94
C ARG A 260 25.95 -10.50 12.94
N ASP A 261 25.45 -11.70 12.70
CA ASP A 261 26.02 -12.63 11.73
C ASP A 261 25.42 -12.40 10.33
N ALA A 262 26.04 -11.49 9.58
CA ALA A 262 25.66 -11.22 8.20
C ALA A 262 25.81 -12.46 7.30
N LYS A 263 26.80 -13.32 7.58
CA LYS A 263 27.03 -14.55 6.81
C LYS A 263 25.87 -15.52 7.01
N GLY A 264 25.43 -15.74 8.27
CA GLY A 264 24.29 -16.58 8.59
C GLY A 264 23.01 -16.10 7.90
N VAL A 265 22.76 -14.79 7.85
CA VAL A 265 21.62 -14.23 7.10
C VAL A 265 21.68 -14.62 5.63
N PHE A 266 22.83 -14.47 4.95
CA PHE A 266 22.97 -14.86 3.55
C PHE A 266 22.80 -16.36 3.32
N GLU A 267 23.33 -17.20 4.21
CA GLU A 267 23.21 -18.65 4.13
C GLU A 267 21.76 -19.10 4.24
N VAL A 268 20.99 -18.52 5.16
CA VAL A 268 19.55 -18.80 5.31
C VAL A 268 18.78 -18.38 4.07
N ILE A 269 18.98 -17.15 3.58
CA ILE A 269 18.28 -16.67 2.36
C ILE A 269 18.66 -17.53 1.16
N HIS A 270 19.95 -17.87 1.01
CA HIS A 270 20.40 -18.73 -0.10
C HIS A 270 19.73 -20.09 -0.07
N ARG A 271 19.66 -20.74 1.10
CA ARG A 271 18.97 -22.00 1.28
C ARG A 271 17.50 -21.91 0.86
N LEU A 272 16.76 -20.90 1.31
CA LEU A 272 15.36 -20.70 1.00
C LEU A 272 15.10 -20.44 -0.49
N VAL A 273 16.01 -19.72 -1.15
CA VAL A 273 15.95 -19.53 -2.61
C VAL A 273 16.14 -20.84 -3.35
N GLN A 274 17.07 -21.70 -2.90
CA GLN A 274 17.29 -23.02 -3.50
C GLN A 274 16.10 -23.97 -3.29
N GLU A 275 15.42 -23.85 -2.16
CA GLU A 275 14.20 -24.59 -1.82
C GLU A 275 12.95 -24.04 -2.54
N GLY A 276 13.08 -22.91 -3.27
CA GLY A 276 12.00 -22.33 -4.07
C GLY A 276 10.97 -21.52 -3.28
N HIS A 277 11.30 -21.05 -2.06
CA HIS A 277 10.40 -20.25 -1.25
C HIS A 277 10.17 -18.84 -1.82
N ASP A 278 8.93 -18.31 -1.67
CA ASP A 278 8.62 -16.94 -2.07
C ASP A 278 9.19 -15.92 -1.07
N LEU A 279 10.17 -15.16 -1.54
CA LEU A 279 10.85 -14.14 -0.73
C LEU A 279 9.95 -12.95 -0.35
N ARG A 280 8.89 -12.66 -1.11
CA ARG A 280 7.90 -11.64 -0.73
C ARG A 280 7.09 -12.10 0.47
N HIS A 281 6.67 -13.37 0.44
CA HIS A 281 5.98 -13.98 1.56
C HIS A 281 6.88 -14.06 2.81
N LEU A 282 8.13 -14.52 2.64
CA LEU A 282 9.13 -14.54 3.70
C LEU A 282 9.33 -13.16 4.35
N SER A 283 9.44 -12.09 3.55
CA SER A 283 9.58 -10.72 4.05
C SER A 283 8.44 -10.32 4.99
N GLY A 284 7.19 -10.68 4.63
CA GLY A 284 6.03 -10.46 5.48
C GLY A 284 6.07 -11.22 6.80
N GLN A 285 6.52 -12.47 6.76
CA GLN A 285 6.65 -13.32 7.95
C GLN A 285 7.76 -12.83 8.89
N VAL A 286 8.91 -12.43 8.35
CA VAL A 286 10.02 -11.87 9.13
C VAL A 286 9.61 -10.54 9.78
N LEU A 287 8.91 -9.68 9.05
CA LEU A 287 8.36 -8.44 9.60
C LEU A 287 7.37 -8.71 10.74
N SER A 288 6.45 -9.67 10.57
CA SER A 288 5.51 -10.08 11.63
C SER A 288 6.25 -10.61 12.85
N HIS A 289 7.29 -11.42 12.65
CA HIS A 289 8.10 -11.95 13.74
C HIS A 289 8.80 -10.85 14.56
N PHE A 290 9.43 -9.87 13.90
CA PHE A 290 10.04 -8.73 14.61
C PHE A 290 9.01 -7.85 15.31
N ARG A 291 7.80 -7.70 14.76
CA ARG A 291 6.69 -7.06 15.45
C ARG A 291 6.28 -7.81 16.71
N ASP A 292 6.18 -9.14 16.64
CA ASP A 292 5.85 -9.98 17.79
C ASP A 292 6.95 -9.87 18.87
N LEU A 293 8.24 -9.87 18.49
CA LEU A 293 9.34 -9.60 19.41
C LEU A 293 9.22 -8.24 20.08
N MET A 294 8.84 -7.20 19.33
CA MET A 294 8.65 -5.86 19.88
C MET A 294 7.50 -5.80 20.87
N LEU A 295 6.38 -6.49 20.58
CA LEU A 295 5.22 -6.56 21.48
C LEU A 295 5.58 -7.27 22.80
N VAL A 296 6.26 -8.43 22.72
CA VAL A 296 6.73 -9.16 23.91
C VAL A 296 7.73 -8.33 24.71
N HIS A 297 8.62 -7.59 24.04
CA HIS A 297 9.60 -6.73 24.70
C HIS A 297 8.94 -5.54 25.41
N ALA A 298 7.92 -4.93 24.79
CA ALA A 298 7.24 -3.74 25.32
C ALA A 298 6.19 -4.06 26.40
N ALA A 299 5.54 -5.22 26.33
CA ALA A 299 4.44 -5.63 27.23
C ALA A 299 4.60 -7.10 27.67
N PRO A 300 5.63 -7.43 28.46
CA PRO A 300 5.89 -8.82 28.87
C PRO A 300 4.77 -9.42 29.72
N ASP A 301 3.97 -8.58 30.38
CA ASP A 301 2.89 -9.00 31.29
C ASP A 301 1.53 -9.15 30.60
N GLU A 302 1.39 -8.81 29.32
CA GLU A 302 0.17 -8.90 28.54
C GLU A 302 0.28 -9.87 27.35
N PRO A 303 0.50 -11.18 27.57
CA PRO A 303 0.64 -12.16 26.48
C PRO A 303 -0.64 -12.32 25.64
N ALA A 304 -1.81 -11.92 26.16
CA ALA A 304 -3.09 -11.98 25.44
C ALA A 304 -3.16 -11.05 24.20
N ALA A 305 -2.22 -10.11 24.03
CA ALA A 305 -2.11 -9.28 22.84
C ALA A 305 -1.53 -10.05 21.62
N LEU A 306 -0.92 -11.21 21.87
CA LEU A 306 -0.37 -12.11 20.88
C LEU A 306 -1.19 -13.40 20.86
N ASP A 307 -1.85 -13.65 19.73
CA ASP A 307 -2.58 -14.90 19.46
C ASP A 307 -1.58 -15.98 19.02
N VAL A 308 -0.71 -16.42 19.96
CA VAL A 308 0.34 -17.41 19.73
C VAL A 308 0.34 -18.48 20.81
N PRO A 309 0.70 -19.75 20.49
CA PRO A 309 0.85 -20.82 21.46
C PRO A 309 1.88 -20.50 22.56
N ALA A 310 1.68 -21.08 23.75
CA ALA A 310 2.51 -20.76 24.92
C ALA A 310 4.00 -21.09 24.74
N ASP A 311 4.32 -22.19 24.06
CA ASP A 311 5.69 -22.59 23.71
C ASP A 311 6.38 -21.60 22.77
N ARG A 312 5.65 -21.05 21.80
CA ARG A 312 6.14 -20.01 20.91
C ARG A 312 6.35 -18.70 21.66
N LEU A 313 5.45 -18.36 22.60
CA LEU A 313 5.58 -17.16 23.43
C LEU A 313 6.85 -17.18 24.29
N GLU A 314 7.20 -18.32 24.89
CA GLU A 314 8.42 -18.49 25.66
C GLU A 314 9.67 -18.28 24.78
N ARG A 315 9.69 -18.86 23.56
CA ARG A 315 10.77 -18.66 22.60
C ARG A 315 10.91 -17.20 22.15
N LEU A 316 9.77 -16.53 21.90
CA LEU A 316 9.74 -15.09 21.56
C LEU A 316 10.30 -14.24 22.70
N GLY A 317 9.95 -14.54 23.95
CA GLY A 317 10.47 -13.85 25.14
C GLY A 317 12.00 -13.98 25.27
N ALA A 318 12.49 -15.19 25.12
CA ALA A 318 13.94 -15.46 25.13
C ALA A 318 14.70 -14.74 24.00
N GLN A 319 14.09 -14.64 22.82
CA GLN A 319 14.71 -13.95 21.68
C GLN A 319 14.58 -12.44 21.79
N ALA A 320 13.44 -11.91 22.25
CA ALA A 320 13.19 -10.47 22.43
C ALA A 320 14.19 -9.83 23.41
N SER A 321 14.61 -10.57 24.44
CA SER A 321 15.62 -10.10 25.40
C SER A 321 16.99 -9.80 24.78
N LYS A 322 17.28 -10.28 23.56
CA LYS A 322 18.54 -10.03 22.84
C LYS A 322 18.55 -8.68 22.12
N PHE A 323 17.41 -7.99 22.04
CA PHE A 323 17.24 -6.74 21.31
C PHE A 323 16.85 -5.60 22.25
N THR A 324 17.17 -4.37 21.87
CA THR A 324 16.61 -3.16 22.47
C THR A 324 15.37 -2.71 21.69
N THR A 325 14.51 -1.90 22.33
CA THR A 325 13.35 -1.30 21.66
C THR A 325 13.75 -0.47 20.43
N ALA A 326 14.89 0.25 20.52
CA ALA A 326 15.40 1.06 19.41
C ALA A 326 15.86 0.18 18.23
N GLU A 327 16.56 -0.93 18.51
CA GLU A 327 16.97 -1.89 17.48
C GLU A 327 15.76 -2.52 16.79
N LEU A 328 14.77 -3.00 17.55
CA LEU A 328 13.54 -3.57 16.99
C LEU A 328 12.78 -2.56 16.12
N SER A 329 12.63 -1.32 16.60
CA SER A 329 11.97 -0.25 15.83
C SER A 329 12.68 0.04 14.50
N ARG A 330 14.03 0.10 14.52
CA ARG A 330 14.84 0.29 13.31
C ARG A 330 14.69 -0.88 12.34
N ILE A 331 14.78 -2.12 12.83
CA ILE A 331 14.65 -3.33 12.01
C ILE A 331 13.27 -3.38 11.33
N ILE A 332 12.20 -3.12 12.09
CA ILE A 332 10.83 -3.05 11.57
C ILE A 332 10.72 -1.99 10.46
N SER A 333 11.30 -0.81 10.67
CA SER A 333 11.29 0.27 9.68
C SER A 333 12.00 -0.12 8.38
N LEU A 334 13.17 -0.80 8.47
CA LEU A 334 13.90 -1.31 7.31
C LEU A 334 13.11 -2.37 6.55
N LEU A 335 12.46 -3.29 7.26
CA LEU A 335 11.65 -4.35 6.66
C LEU A 335 10.36 -3.82 6.02
N LEU A 336 9.71 -2.80 6.61
CA LEU A 336 8.56 -2.12 6.01
C LEU A 336 8.92 -1.42 4.70
N ALA A 337 10.06 -0.73 4.66
CA ALA A 337 10.57 -0.12 3.43
C ALA A 337 10.85 -1.20 2.37
N ALA A 338 11.56 -2.27 2.75
CA ALA A 338 11.84 -3.38 1.85
C ALA A 338 10.57 -4.06 1.32
N GLN A 339 9.54 -4.23 2.16
CA GLN A 339 8.26 -4.82 1.73
C GLN A 339 7.54 -3.93 0.68
N THR A 340 7.67 -2.62 0.81
CA THR A 340 7.14 -1.68 -0.19
C THR A 340 7.89 -1.81 -1.52
N ASP A 341 9.22 -1.87 -1.47
CA ASP A 341 10.08 -2.02 -2.65
C ASP A 341 9.89 -3.38 -3.33
N LEU A 342 9.70 -4.46 -2.57
CA LEU A 342 9.46 -5.81 -3.07
C LEU A 342 8.22 -5.94 -3.97
N ARG A 343 7.26 -5.02 -3.89
CA ARG A 343 6.08 -5.01 -4.77
C ARG A 343 6.44 -4.68 -6.22
N TRP A 344 7.48 -3.88 -6.43
CA TRP A 344 7.82 -3.31 -7.74
C TRP A 344 9.18 -3.75 -8.26
N THR A 345 10.02 -4.37 -7.42
CA THR A 345 11.37 -4.79 -7.81
C THR A 345 11.37 -5.98 -8.75
N THR A 346 12.32 -5.99 -9.68
CA THR A 346 12.67 -7.15 -10.51
C THR A 346 13.61 -8.13 -9.80
N SER A 347 14.22 -7.71 -8.68
CA SER A 347 15.20 -8.49 -7.92
C SER A 347 14.81 -8.62 -6.43
N PRO A 348 13.77 -9.41 -6.09
CA PRO A 348 13.27 -9.55 -4.71
C PRO A 348 14.35 -10.01 -3.73
N ARG A 349 15.25 -10.90 -4.18
CA ARG A 349 16.35 -11.42 -3.40
C ARG A 349 17.27 -10.30 -2.90
N LEU A 350 17.77 -9.48 -3.80
CA LEU A 350 18.68 -8.39 -3.46
C LEU A 350 18.04 -7.38 -2.50
N THR A 351 16.79 -7.04 -2.71
CA THR A 351 16.05 -6.11 -1.85
C THR A 351 15.94 -6.64 -0.42
N LEU A 352 15.61 -7.92 -0.24
CA LEU A 352 15.51 -8.54 1.08
C LEU A 352 16.88 -8.71 1.75
N GLU A 353 17.89 -9.16 1.00
CA GLU A 353 19.28 -9.29 1.49
C GLU A 353 19.80 -7.96 2.01
N LEU A 354 19.65 -6.87 1.24
CA LEU A 354 20.09 -5.53 1.65
C LEU A 354 19.38 -5.05 2.92
N ALA A 355 18.07 -5.26 3.04
CA ALA A 355 17.32 -4.85 4.23
C ALA A 355 17.80 -5.61 5.47
N LEU A 356 17.97 -6.93 5.36
CA LEU A 356 18.44 -7.75 6.47
C LEU A 356 19.92 -7.48 6.83
N ILE A 357 20.78 -7.20 5.86
CA ILE A 357 22.17 -6.79 6.14
C ILE A 357 22.21 -5.45 6.86
N ARG A 358 21.44 -4.46 6.45
CA ARG A 358 21.31 -3.18 7.18
C ARG A 358 20.75 -3.37 8.58
N ALA A 359 19.82 -4.32 8.76
CA ALA A 359 19.31 -4.69 10.07
C ALA A 359 20.41 -5.30 10.96
N THR A 360 21.23 -6.20 10.40
CA THR A 360 22.30 -6.95 11.07
C THR A 360 23.52 -6.10 11.39
N VAL A 361 23.94 -5.26 10.42
CA VAL A 361 25.15 -4.44 10.49
C VAL A 361 24.77 -2.97 10.40
N PRO A 362 24.58 -2.26 11.55
CA PRO A 362 24.21 -0.83 11.54
C PRO A 362 25.21 0.06 10.80
N GLU A 363 26.46 -0.38 10.64
CA GLU A 363 27.51 0.31 9.89
C GLU A 363 27.20 0.37 8.38
N ALA A 364 26.42 -0.57 7.86
CA ALA A 364 25.96 -0.60 6.46
C ALA A 364 24.70 0.25 6.22
N ASP A 365 24.11 0.82 7.28
CA ASP A 365 22.91 1.65 7.21
C ASP A 365 23.28 3.14 7.18
N PRO A 366 23.16 3.83 6.02
CA PRO A 366 23.53 5.24 5.90
C PRO A 366 22.49 6.19 6.49
N THR A 367 21.36 5.68 6.97
CA THR A 367 20.26 6.52 7.50
C THR A 367 20.61 7.13 8.88
N PRO A 368 19.93 8.23 9.28
CA PRO A 368 20.08 8.77 10.63
C PRO A 368 19.79 7.74 11.73
N ALA A 369 18.87 6.78 11.48
CA ALA A 369 18.58 5.68 12.41
C ALA A 369 19.76 4.71 12.55
N GLY A 370 20.49 4.43 11.45
CA GLY A 370 21.72 3.65 11.48
C GLY A 370 22.84 4.36 12.27
N LEU A 371 22.97 5.67 12.10
CA LEU A 371 23.92 6.47 12.88
C LEU A 371 23.58 6.46 14.38
N ALA A 372 22.31 6.63 14.75
CA ALA A 372 21.85 6.54 16.14
C ALA A 372 22.16 5.18 16.77
N ALA A 373 21.91 4.08 16.03
CA ALA A 373 22.23 2.73 16.49
C ALA A 373 23.75 2.51 16.71
N ARG A 374 24.59 3.17 15.90
CA ARG A 374 26.05 3.15 16.08
C ARG A 374 26.48 3.92 17.33
N ILE A 375 25.88 5.07 17.58
CA ILE A 375 26.15 5.86 18.80
C ILE A 375 25.73 5.06 20.03
N GLU A 376 24.53 4.51 20.08
CA GLU A 376 24.03 3.68 21.19
C GLU A 376 24.96 2.49 21.47
N ARG A 377 25.48 1.87 20.41
CA ARG A 377 26.47 0.80 20.54
C ARG A 377 27.77 1.29 21.17
N LEU A 378 28.29 2.44 20.72
CA LEU A 378 29.52 3.01 21.28
C LEU A 378 29.36 3.38 22.76
N GLU A 379 28.19 3.92 23.14
CA GLU A 379 27.84 4.21 24.53
C GLU A 379 27.81 2.94 25.38
N ARG A 380 27.21 1.84 24.89
CA ARG A 380 27.25 0.53 25.57
C ARG A 380 28.67 -0.01 25.74
N LEU A 381 29.50 0.04 24.70
CA LEU A 381 30.89 -0.42 24.76
C LEU A 381 31.74 0.46 25.66
N ALA A 382 31.43 1.75 25.77
CA ALA A 382 32.11 2.68 26.67
C ALA A 382 31.65 2.59 28.14
N GLY A 383 30.67 1.72 28.45
CA GLY A 383 30.12 1.56 29.80
C GLY A 383 29.31 2.77 30.31
N VAL A 384 28.80 3.61 29.40
CA VAL A 384 28.01 4.82 29.74
C VAL A 384 26.56 4.45 30.06
N ASP A 385 26.17 3.20 29.93
CA ASP A 385 24.82 2.66 30.13
C ASP A 385 24.32 2.65 31.58
N GLY A 386 24.52 3.71 32.33
CA GLY A 386 24.05 3.66 33.72
C GLY A 386 23.63 4.98 34.37
N ALA A 387 23.81 6.12 33.75
CA ALA A 387 23.73 7.36 34.53
C ALA A 387 22.83 8.50 34.02
N ALA A 388 21.94 8.32 33.07
CA ALA A 388 21.03 9.44 32.72
C ALA A 388 19.81 9.04 31.90
N ARG A 389 18.83 8.36 32.48
CA ARG A 389 17.42 8.49 32.12
C ARG A 389 16.56 8.03 33.28
N GLY A 390 16.60 8.82 34.38
CA GLY A 390 15.51 8.87 35.33
C GLY A 390 14.29 9.51 34.63
N PRO A 391 13.05 9.14 35.02
CA PRO A 391 11.85 9.72 34.43
C PRO A 391 11.89 11.24 34.60
N ALA A 392 11.57 11.97 33.53
CA ALA A 392 11.47 13.41 33.56
C ALA A 392 10.51 13.81 34.66
N ALA A 393 11.05 14.33 35.75
CA ALA A 393 10.27 14.89 36.83
C ALA A 393 9.49 16.08 36.26
N GLU A 394 8.19 15.99 36.35
CA GLU A 394 7.27 17.11 36.18
C GLU A 394 7.72 18.25 37.09
N ALA A 395 8.28 19.29 36.51
CA ALA A 395 8.55 20.54 37.21
C ALA A 395 7.20 21.25 37.44
N ARG A 396 6.58 20.95 38.58
CA ARG A 396 5.59 21.85 39.18
C ARG A 396 6.34 23.05 39.73
N GLY A 397 6.25 24.18 39.04
CA GLY A 397 6.59 25.49 39.61
C GLY A 397 5.50 25.95 40.55
N PRO A 398 5.82 26.65 41.64
CA PRO A 398 4.83 27.13 42.62
C PRO A 398 4.05 28.30 42.07
N GLU A 399 2.72 28.24 42.24
CA GLU A 399 1.80 29.38 42.16
C GLU A 399 2.21 30.44 43.15
N ALA A 400 2.42 31.65 42.66
CA ALA A 400 2.40 32.88 43.45
C ALA A 400 1.33 33.80 42.87
N GLU A 401 0.25 33.86 43.60
CA GLU A 401 -0.85 34.81 43.52
C GLU A 401 -0.34 36.22 43.81
N VAL A 402 -0.45 37.18 42.88
CA VAL A 402 -0.49 38.60 43.18
C VAL A 402 -1.53 39.30 42.30
N THR A 403 -2.47 39.86 42.97
CA THR A 403 -3.62 40.64 42.58
C THR A 403 -3.28 42.00 41.96
N ALA A 404 -4.10 42.40 40.95
CA ALA A 404 -4.70 43.73 40.66
C ALA A 404 -3.77 44.97 40.56
N GLU A 405 -3.92 45.90 39.74
CA GLU A 405 -4.90 46.62 38.94
C GLU A 405 -4.22 47.67 38.04
N PRO A 406 -4.90 48.38 37.14
CA PRO A 406 -4.27 48.99 35.96
C PRO A 406 -3.89 50.46 36.15
N SER A 407 -2.89 50.90 35.41
CA SER A 407 -2.69 52.36 35.22
C SER A 407 -2.17 52.71 33.82
N THR A 408 -3.01 53.42 33.12
CA THR A 408 -2.79 54.20 31.92
C THR A 408 -1.62 55.16 32.07
N VAL A 409 -0.81 55.36 31.05
CA VAL A 409 -0.40 56.65 30.45
C VAL A 409 0.45 56.39 29.19
N ALA A 410 0.05 56.91 28.05
CA ALA A 410 0.84 57.20 26.85
C ALA A 410 1.29 58.67 26.87
N PRO A 411 1.97 59.17 25.83
CA PRO A 411 3.16 58.79 25.10
C PRO A 411 4.31 59.80 25.17
N SER A 412 5.50 59.50 24.74
CA SER A 412 6.48 60.54 24.38
C SER A 412 7.51 60.06 23.38
N ASP A 413 7.71 60.90 22.38
CA ASP A 413 8.52 60.82 21.16
C ASP A 413 10.04 60.65 21.34
N SER A 414 10.57 59.89 20.32
CA SER A 414 11.78 60.20 19.49
C SER A 414 13.19 60.25 20.09
N PRO A 415 14.21 60.13 19.26
CA PRO A 415 14.76 59.03 18.47
C PRO A 415 16.25 58.78 18.79
N ARG A 416 16.79 57.62 18.50
CA ARG A 416 18.22 57.45 18.17
C ARG A 416 18.55 56.12 17.48
N GLU A 417 19.00 56.33 16.26
CA GLU A 417 20.12 55.71 15.55
C GLU A 417 20.30 54.20 15.55
N SER A 418 20.06 53.73 14.36
CA SER A 418 20.43 52.50 13.71
C SER A 418 21.92 52.16 13.81
N VAL A 419 22.20 50.88 14.14
CA VAL A 419 23.35 50.16 13.55
C VAL A 419 22.82 48.93 12.87
N SER A 420 22.85 48.98 11.54
CA SER A 420 22.54 47.91 10.60
C SER A 420 23.65 46.87 10.68
N VAL A 421 23.28 45.63 11.04
CA VAL A 421 24.05 44.46 10.61
C VAL A 421 23.24 43.85 9.46
N ALA A 422 23.77 44.01 8.27
CA ALA A 422 23.25 43.47 7.05
C ALA A 422 23.38 41.93 7.08
N GLU A 423 22.28 41.27 7.22
CA GLU A 423 22.13 39.85 6.88
C GLU A 423 22.01 39.78 5.36
N SER A 424 23.06 39.29 4.73
CA SER A 424 23.17 39.14 3.27
C SER A 424 22.16 38.09 2.78
N ALA A 425 21.12 38.58 2.13
CA ALA A 425 20.27 37.74 1.27
C ALA A 425 21.13 37.13 0.13
N PRO A 426 20.87 35.88 -0.26
CA PRO A 426 21.58 35.28 -1.40
C PRO A 426 21.24 36.04 -2.68
N HIS A 427 22.28 36.48 -3.38
CA HIS A 427 22.20 37.09 -4.70
C HIS A 427 21.47 36.18 -5.68
N ALA A 428 20.48 36.74 -6.36
CA ALA A 428 19.93 36.12 -7.57
C ALA A 428 21.03 36.08 -8.64
N PRO A 429 21.29 34.94 -9.30
CA PRO A 429 22.27 34.88 -10.39
C PRO A 429 21.79 35.69 -11.58
N ASN A 430 22.71 36.44 -12.19
CA ASN A 430 22.49 37.21 -13.42
C ASN A 430 21.98 36.27 -14.53
N ALA A 431 21.02 36.72 -15.31
CA ALA A 431 20.35 35.98 -16.39
C ALA A 431 21.31 35.49 -17.51
N ASP A 432 22.53 36.03 -17.62
CA ASP A 432 23.55 35.65 -18.63
C ASP A 432 24.43 34.48 -18.18
N ALA A 433 24.23 33.88 -17.02
CA ALA A 433 25.06 32.80 -16.48
C ALA A 433 24.25 31.57 -16.04
N LEU A 434 22.97 31.45 -16.44
CA LEU A 434 22.16 30.29 -16.06
C LEU A 434 22.46 29.13 -17.02
N ASP A 435 23.15 28.11 -16.49
CA ASP A 435 23.47 26.88 -17.20
C ASP A 435 22.53 25.73 -16.77
N ILE A 436 22.38 24.73 -17.63
CA ILE A 436 21.59 23.52 -17.39
C ILE A 436 22.01 22.81 -16.09
N GLN A 437 23.30 22.84 -15.75
CA GLN A 437 23.84 22.24 -14.52
C GLN A 437 23.30 22.97 -13.27
N THR A 438 23.21 24.28 -13.32
CA THR A 438 22.64 25.10 -12.22
C THR A 438 21.16 24.81 -12.04
N ILE A 439 20.40 24.64 -13.13
CA ILE A 439 18.99 24.25 -13.10
C ILE A 439 18.85 22.86 -12.47
N ARG A 440 19.68 21.90 -12.84
CA ARG A 440 19.67 20.53 -12.29
C ARG A 440 19.99 20.50 -10.80
N ARG A 441 21.02 21.23 -10.34
CA ARG A 441 21.38 21.33 -8.90
C ARG A 441 20.26 21.94 -8.06
N SER A 442 19.56 22.91 -8.60
CA SER A 442 18.48 23.61 -7.90
C SER A 442 17.09 23.00 -8.15
N TRP A 443 17.02 21.85 -8.84
CA TRP A 443 15.76 21.15 -9.10
C TRP A 443 14.99 20.77 -7.83
N PRO A 444 15.64 20.31 -6.73
CA PRO A 444 14.97 20.06 -5.46
C PRO A 444 14.29 21.32 -4.89
N ASN A 445 14.92 22.49 -5.00
CA ASN A 445 14.36 23.76 -4.52
C ASN A 445 13.10 24.16 -5.33
N LEU A 446 13.09 23.88 -6.65
CA LEU A 446 11.92 24.08 -7.48
C LEU A 446 10.75 23.21 -7.03
N LEU A 447 11.01 21.92 -6.73
CA LEU A 447 10.00 20.99 -6.23
C LEU A 447 9.46 21.40 -4.85
N GLU A 448 10.30 21.95 -3.99
CA GLU A 448 9.91 22.47 -2.69
C GLU A 448 8.99 23.70 -2.83
N ARG A 449 9.36 24.67 -3.67
CA ARG A 449 8.53 25.84 -4.00
C ARG A 449 7.18 25.48 -4.60
N LEU A 450 7.12 24.43 -5.43
CA LEU A 450 5.85 23.88 -5.93
C LEU A 450 4.98 23.34 -4.78
N GLY A 451 5.59 22.72 -3.78
CA GLY A 451 4.91 22.25 -2.57
C GLY A 451 4.34 23.40 -1.73
N GLU A 452 5.13 24.44 -1.46
CA GLU A 452 4.72 25.65 -0.72
C GLU A 452 3.53 26.37 -1.38
N ARG A 453 3.51 26.42 -2.70
CA ARG A 453 2.40 27.02 -3.49
C ARG A 453 1.21 26.08 -3.67
N ARG A 454 1.17 24.92 -2.98
CA ARG A 454 0.11 23.90 -3.05
C ARG A 454 -0.12 23.34 -4.47
N GLN A 455 0.90 23.39 -5.32
CA GLN A 455 0.87 22.83 -6.68
C GLN A 455 1.26 21.35 -6.69
N MET A 456 0.64 20.55 -5.80
CA MET A 456 1.01 19.15 -5.56
C MET A 456 0.97 18.27 -6.82
N ILE A 457 0.03 18.55 -7.75
CA ILE A 457 -0.08 17.81 -9.01
C ILE A 457 1.13 18.07 -9.91
N LEU A 458 1.59 19.32 -10.03
CA LEU A 458 2.80 19.65 -10.80
C LEU A 458 4.04 19.06 -10.15
N ARG A 459 4.18 19.17 -8.84
CA ARG A 459 5.28 18.57 -8.08
C ARG A 459 5.39 17.07 -8.33
N ALA A 460 4.30 16.31 -8.16
CA ALA A 460 4.28 14.86 -8.36
C ALA A 460 4.65 14.44 -9.80
N ASN A 461 4.23 15.24 -10.81
CA ASN A 461 4.57 14.94 -12.20
C ASN A 461 6.02 15.32 -12.57
N LEU A 462 6.67 16.24 -11.82
CA LEU A 462 8.05 16.70 -12.06
C LEU A 462 9.09 15.95 -11.20
N GLU A 463 8.69 15.18 -10.20
CA GLU A 463 9.60 14.37 -9.37
C GLU A 463 10.40 13.33 -10.17
N SER A 464 9.81 12.81 -11.25
CA SER A 464 10.43 11.80 -12.13
C SER A 464 10.94 12.37 -13.46
N VAL A 465 11.08 13.70 -13.57
CA VAL A 465 11.48 14.40 -14.78
C VAL A 465 12.88 14.97 -14.61
N THR A 466 13.66 14.96 -15.68
CA THR A 466 15.01 15.54 -15.71
C THR A 466 15.06 16.64 -16.76
N ALA A 467 15.68 17.78 -16.43
CA ALA A 467 15.99 18.83 -17.38
C ALA A 467 17.16 18.37 -18.27
N THR A 468 16.93 18.24 -19.59
CA THR A 468 17.92 17.70 -20.54
C THR A 468 18.69 18.79 -21.26
N ALA A 469 18.05 19.88 -21.65
CA ALA A 469 18.69 20.98 -22.33
C ALA A 469 18.09 22.33 -21.93
N TYR A 470 18.91 23.37 -21.95
CA TYR A 470 18.50 24.76 -21.77
C TYR A 470 19.32 25.68 -22.69
N ASP A 471 18.66 26.45 -23.53
CA ASP A 471 19.26 27.34 -24.51
C ASP A 471 19.08 28.84 -24.20
N GLY A 472 18.70 29.18 -22.95
CA GLY A 472 18.38 30.54 -22.53
C GLY A 472 16.92 30.95 -22.76
N ALA A 473 16.25 30.39 -23.76
CA ALA A 473 14.86 30.67 -24.11
C ALA A 473 13.93 29.48 -23.91
N THR A 474 14.45 28.27 -24.09
CA THR A 474 13.67 27.00 -24.03
C THR A 474 14.32 26.05 -23.04
N LEU A 475 13.48 25.42 -22.23
CA LEU A 475 13.86 24.35 -21.30
C LEU A 475 13.23 23.03 -21.76
N GLU A 476 14.07 22.04 -22.03
CA GLU A 476 13.64 20.69 -22.40
C GLU A 476 13.55 19.79 -21.18
N LEU A 477 12.38 19.15 -20.99
CA LEU A 477 12.09 18.23 -19.91
C LEU A 477 11.88 16.82 -20.44
N ALA A 478 12.70 15.86 -20.02
CA ALA A 478 12.57 14.46 -20.39
C ALA A 478 11.61 13.71 -19.48
N PHE A 479 10.63 13.06 -20.08
CA PHE A 479 9.64 12.21 -19.42
C PHE A 479 9.86 10.75 -19.80
N PRO A 480 9.72 9.80 -18.86
CA PRO A 480 9.78 8.38 -19.15
C PRO A 480 8.77 7.97 -20.23
N PRO A 481 9.12 7.07 -21.16
CA PRO A 481 8.22 6.59 -22.19
C PRO A 481 6.97 5.95 -21.56
N GLY A 482 5.79 6.30 -22.06
CA GLY A 482 4.49 5.82 -21.52
C GLY A 482 3.74 6.80 -20.63
N ARG A 483 4.34 7.87 -20.12
CA ARG A 483 3.68 8.87 -19.26
C ARG A 483 3.03 10.04 -20.04
N LYS A 484 2.25 9.75 -21.07
CA LYS A 484 1.54 10.76 -21.88
C LYS A 484 0.66 11.71 -21.04
N PHE A 485 0.06 11.20 -19.99
CA PHE A 485 -0.79 11.99 -19.08
C PHE A 485 0.02 13.04 -18.29
N SER A 486 1.21 12.69 -17.81
CA SER A 486 2.09 13.63 -17.10
C SER A 486 2.56 14.75 -18.03
N VAL A 487 2.93 14.43 -19.26
CA VAL A 487 3.30 15.41 -20.30
C VAL A 487 2.14 16.39 -20.55
N GLN A 488 0.93 15.88 -20.77
CA GLN A 488 -0.24 16.71 -21.02
C GLN A 488 -0.60 17.61 -19.83
N LYS A 489 -0.43 17.12 -18.59
CA LYS A 489 -0.68 17.89 -17.37
C LYS A 489 0.35 19.00 -17.16
N VAL A 490 1.63 18.75 -17.43
CA VAL A 490 2.68 19.79 -17.33
C VAL A 490 2.47 20.84 -18.43
N GLN A 491 2.17 20.44 -19.67
CA GLN A 491 1.85 21.37 -20.76
C GLN A 491 0.60 22.22 -20.46
N SER A 492 -0.45 21.63 -19.88
CA SER A 492 -1.67 22.39 -19.52
C SER A 492 -1.44 23.43 -18.40
N LYS A 493 -0.34 23.32 -17.66
CA LYS A 493 0.06 24.21 -16.57
C LYS A 493 1.41 24.88 -16.81
N GLU A 494 1.80 25.03 -18.07
CA GLU A 494 3.07 25.64 -18.46
C GLU A 494 3.24 27.05 -17.88
N GLU A 495 2.17 27.86 -17.89
CA GLU A 495 2.23 29.23 -17.34
C GLU A 495 2.52 29.28 -15.83
N ASP A 496 1.94 28.35 -15.08
CA ASP A 496 2.19 28.27 -13.63
C ASP A 496 3.64 27.84 -13.35
N LEU A 497 4.14 26.89 -14.14
CA LEU A 497 5.52 26.42 -14.02
C LEU A 497 6.52 27.51 -14.42
N ARG A 498 6.25 28.27 -15.47
CA ARG A 498 7.07 29.43 -15.88
C ARG A 498 7.14 30.52 -14.80
N LYS A 499 6.05 30.80 -14.09
CA LYS A 499 6.05 31.76 -12.98
C LYS A 499 6.94 31.30 -11.83
N ILE A 500 6.92 29.99 -11.53
CA ILE A 500 7.76 29.45 -10.46
C ILE A 500 9.24 29.41 -10.88
N PHE A 501 9.52 29.13 -12.17
CA PHE A 501 10.85 29.27 -12.72
C PHE A 501 11.38 30.68 -12.64
N ALA A 502 10.52 31.68 -12.93
CA ALA A 502 10.88 33.09 -12.79
C ALA A 502 11.20 33.46 -11.32
N ASP A 503 10.48 32.89 -10.35
CA ASP A 503 10.73 33.13 -8.93
C ASP A 503 12.02 32.46 -8.42
N VAL A 504 12.37 31.30 -8.94
CA VAL A 504 13.54 30.53 -8.47
C VAL A 504 14.81 30.90 -9.20
N PHE A 505 14.72 31.11 -10.54
CA PHE A 505 15.88 31.30 -11.41
C PHE A 505 15.93 32.68 -12.06
N GLY A 506 14.92 33.53 -11.89
CA GLY A 506 14.84 34.85 -12.53
C GLY A 506 14.54 34.81 -14.03
N VAL A 507 14.29 33.65 -14.61
CA VAL A 507 14.04 33.44 -16.05
C VAL A 507 12.72 32.71 -16.29
N SER A 508 12.10 32.95 -17.45
CA SER A 508 10.79 32.39 -17.80
C SER A 508 10.86 31.64 -19.14
N PRO A 509 11.55 30.49 -19.19
CA PRO A 509 11.75 29.76 -20.42
C PRO A 509 10.45 29.12 -20.95
N ARG A 510 10.40 28.89 -22.26
CA ARG A 510 9.39 28.03 -22.85
C ARG A 510 9.68 26.56 -22.48
N ILE A 511 8.68 25.81 -22.08
CA ILE A 511 8.86 24.42 -21.63
C ILE A 511 8.48 23.45 -22.75
N VAL A 512 9.44 22.63 -23.14
CA VAL A 512 9.26 21.57 -24.14
C VAL A 512 9.38 20.22 -23.46
N CYS A 513 8.33 19.40 -23.56
CA CYS A 513 8.32 18.06 -22.99
C CYS A 513 8.65 17.01 -24.04
N VAL A 514 9.68 16.20 -23.81
CA VAL A 514 10.14 15.16 -24.72
C VAL A 514 9.98 13.78 -24.05
N ALA A 515 9.46 12.81 -24.78
CA ALA A 515 9.39 11.42 -24.31
C ALA A 515 10.75 10.73 -24.53
N ARG A 516 11.57 10.69 -23.50
CA ARG A 516 12.89 10.06 -23.48
C ARG A 516 13.16 9.50 -22.10
N ASP A 517 13.93 8.40 -22.01
CA ASP A 517 14.33 7.90 -20.69
C ASP A 517 15.13 8.99 -19.95
N PRO A 518 14.73 9.34 -18.72
CA PRO A 518 15.47 10.32 -17.94
C PRO A 518 16.86 9.75 -17.62
N LEU A 519 17.87 10.58 -17.79
CA LEU A 519 19.23 10.22 -17.40
C LEU A 519 19.28 9.92 -15.90
N PRO A 520 19.98 8.85 -15.45
CA PRO A 520 20.16 8.57 -14.01
C PRO A 520 20.79 9.79 -13.33
N ARG A 521 20.34 10.12 -12.12
CA ARG A 521 20.86 11.28 -11.38
C ARG A 521 22.36 11.22 -11.12
N ASP A 522 22.91 10.01 -11.00
CA ASP A 522 24.35 9.78 -10.76
C ASP A 522 25.21 9.93 -12.02
N ALA A 523 24.65 9.73 -13.21
CA ALA A 523 25.34 9.99 -14.49
C ALA A 523 25.48 11.48 -14.82
N LEU A 524 24.80 12.35 -14.07
CA LEU A 524 24.79 13.81 -14.28
C LEU A 524 25.93 14.51 -13.50
N ALA A 525 26.67 13.79 -12.67
CA ALA A 525 27.83 14.31 -11.94
C ALA A 525 29.16 14.10 -12.70
N GLU A 526 29.18 13.28 -13.75
CA GLU A 526 30.39 12.86 -14.48
C GLU A 526 30.47 13.34 -15.94
N GLU A 527 29.61 14.24 -16.41
CA GLU A 527 29.88 14.97 -17.67
C GLU A 527 30.84 16.15 -17.38
N GLU A 528 32.04 15.83 -16.90
CA GLU A 528 33.20 16.68 -17.08
C GLU A 528 33.58 16.62 -18.57
N GLU A 529 33.46 17.78 -19.22
CA GLU A 529 34.02 18.22 -20.47
C GLU A 529 34.51 17.12 -21.44
N THR A 530 33.63 16.62 -22.29
CA THR A 530 34.10 15.93 -23.49
C THR A 530 34.82 16.95 -24.36
N PRO A 531 36.13 16.75 -24.67
CA PRO A 531 36.91 17.69 -25.48
C PRO A 531 36.26 17.86 -26.84
N THR A 532 35.98 19.10 -27.20
CA THR A 532 35.28 19.48 -28.45
C THR A 532 36.18 19.44 -29.68
N SER A 533 37.49 19.24 -29.48
CA SER A 533 38.44 19.10 -30.59
C SER A 533 39.42 17.95 -30.34
N LYS A 534 40.03 17.45 -31.45
CA LYS A 534 41.06 16.40 -31.38
C LYS A 534 42.31 16.87 -30.63
N GLU A 535 42.58 18.17 -30.60
CA GLU A 535 43.71 18.79 -29.90
C GLU A 535 43.44 18.86 -28.38
N ASP A 536 42.20 19.14 -27.95
CA ASP A 536 41.79 19.13 -26.53
C ASP A 536 41.81 17.72 -25.96
N ALA A 537 41.38 16.70 -26.73
CA ALA A 537 41.46 15.30 -26.35
C ALA A 537 42.89 14.81 -26.16
N LEU A 538 43.82 15.25 -27.02
CA LEU A 538 45.23 14.93 -26.88
C LEU A 538 45.89 15.66 -25.71
N ALA A 539 45.46 16.89 -25.41
CA ALA A 539 45.93 17.64 -24.24
C ALA A 539 45.47 17.01 -22.92
N ALA A 540 44.22 16.55 -22.83
CA ALA A 540 43.68 15.84 -21.69
C ALA A 540 44.40 14.49 -21.44
N LEU A 541 44.63 13.71 -22.48
CA LEU A 541 45.39 12.45 -22.41
C LEU A 541 46.85 12.64 -21.98
N ARG A 542 47.50 13.74 -22.39
CA ARG A 542 48.86 14.11 -21.92
C ARG A 542 48.89 14.46 -20.46
N ALA A 543 47.85 15.14 -19.95
CA ALA A 543 47.76 15.53 -18.55
C ALA A 543 47.47 14.33 -17.60
N GLU A 544 46.62 13.39 -18.04
CA GLU A 544 46.25 12.24 -17.22
C GLU A 544 47.24 11.07 -17.23
N LEU A 545 47.85 10.78 -18.37
CA LEU A 545 48.67 9.59 -18.56
C LEU A 545 50.18 9.86 -18.63
N GLY A 546 50.63 11.13 -18.68
CA GLY A 546 52.05 11.47 -18.78
C GLY A 546 52.70 10.94 -20.07
N ALA A 547 51.91 10.74 -21.14
CA ALA A 547 52.37 10.13 -22.37
C ALA A 547 52.86 11.18 -23.36
N GLU A 548 54.06 11.00 -23.96
CA GLU A 548 54.53 11.75 -25.10
C GLU A 548 53.99 11.11 -26.39
N VAL A 549 53.35 11.93 -27.24
CA VAL A 549 52.84 11.48 -28.53
C VAL A 549 53.93 11.68 -29.59
N GLU A 550 54.47 10.59 -30.13
CA GLU A 550 55.30 10.62 -31.32
C GLU A 550 54.41 10.80 -32.58
N GLU A 551 54.66 11.83 -33.35
CA GLU A 551 54.06 11.99 -34.69
C GLU A 551 54.63 10.93 -35.63
N ALA A 552 53.80 9.96 -36.02
CA ALA A 552 54.14 9.03 -37.08
C ALA A 552 54.12 9.78 -38.40
N GLY A 553 55.31 10.00 -38.96
CA GLY A 553 55.49 10.61 -40.25
C GLY A 553 54.78 9.82 -41.35
N GLU A 554 54.26 10.55 -42.34
CA GLU A 554 53.70 10.05 -43.58
C GLU A 554 54.67 9.08 -44.27
N ALA A 555 54.35 7.81 -44.36
CA ALA A 555 54.98 6.84 -45.20
C ALA A 555 54.01 6.46 -46.32
N GLY A 556 54.46 6.84 -47.54
CA GLY A 556 53.77 6.82 -48.79
C GLY A 556 53.32 5.45 -49.30
N GLU A 557 52.59 5.59 -50.39
CA GLU A 557 52.14 4.59 -51.35
C GLU A 557 53.12 3.44 -51.60
N ALA A 558 52.59 2.20 -51.69
CA ALA A 558 52.65 1.42 -52.95
C ALA A 558 52.23 -0.04 -52.77
N VAL A 559 51.26 -0.42 -53.66
CA VAL A 559 51.28 -1.64 -54.51
C VAL A 559 51.15 -3.02 -53.81
N THR A 560 50.11 -3.61 -54.02
CA THR A 560 49.50 -4.71 -54.83
C THR A 560 48.32 -5.36 -54.07
#